data_60e392dad456d2525da0d3585aec7416
#
_entry.id   60e392dad456d2525da0d3585aec7416
#
_cell.length_a   1.000
_cell.length_b   1.000
_cell.length_c   1.000
_cell.angle_alpha   90.00
_cell.angle_beta   90.00
_cell.angle_gamma   90.00
#
_symmetry.space_group_name_H-M   'P 1'
#
loop_
_entity.id
_entity.type
_entity.pdbx_description
1 polymer ?
#
loop_
_entity_poly.entity_id
_entity_poly.type
_entity_poly.pdbx_seq_one_letter_code
_entity_poly.pdbx_strand_id
1 'polypeptide(L)'
;MFVKQLSVFLENKTGRLNDVLSIISGNGINILSISIADTSEFGVLRMLCEDPAKAHKLLKEHGITSKVNDVIVVSIPQEVGSLEKVVRSLEQNDINIQYVYGLSLNDDGASIAMKTDDLEKTLEVLKNENVKLYSQDDM
;
A
#
# COMPACT_ATOMS: atom_id res chain seq x y z
N MET A 1 3.89 2.69 13.79
CA MET A 1 3.45 1.42 13.18
C MET A 1 2.86 1.64 11.78
N PHE A 2 3.54 2.46 11.01
CA PHE A 2 3.17 2.67 9.60
C PHE A 2 4.09 1.87 8.70
N VAL A 3 3.59 1.53 7.52
CA VAL A 3 4.37 0.86 6.47
C VAL A 3 4.64 1.88 5.37
N LYS A 4 5.85 1.87 4.83
CA LYS A 4 6.24 2.77 3.75
C LYS A 4 5.78 2.19 2.42
N GLN A 5 4.98 2.97 1.71
CA GLN A 5 4.48 2.65 0.38
C GLN A 5 5.20 3.49 -0.65
N LEU A 6 5.56 2.88 -1.76
CA LEU A 6 6.09 3.57 -2.92
C LEU A 6 4.94 3.86 -3.89
N SER A 7 4.73 5.12 -4.23
CA SER A 7 3.77 5.54 -5.24
C SER A 7 4.54 6.03 -6.46
N VAL A 8 4.28 5.44 -7.61
CA VAL A 8 4.97 5.75 -8.86
C VAL A 8 3.99 6.32 -9.86
N PHE A 9 4.32 7.46 -10.47
CA PHE A 9 3.50 8.07 -11.50
C PHE A 9 3.89 7.50 -12.87
N LEU A 10 2.95 6.82 -13.52
CA LEU A 10 3.14 6.15 -14.80
C LEU A 10 2.31 6.79 -15.89
N GLU A 11 2.92 6.97 -17.08
CA GLU A 11 2.13 7.21 -18.27
C GLU A 11 1.39 5.92 -18.63
N ASN A 12 0.14 6.04 -19.03
CA ASN A 12 -0.67 4.89 -19.47
C ASN A 12 -0.27 4.48 -20.88
N LYS A 13 0.89 3.85 -21.01
CA LYS A 13 1.46 3.40 -22.29
C LYS A 13 2.06 2.01 -22.13
N THR A 14 2.05 1.25 -23.21
CA THR A 14 2.71 -0.06 -23.27
C THR A 14 4.18 0.07 -22.87
N GLY A 15 4.62 -0.79 -21.98
CA GLY A 15 6.01 -0.87 -21.54
C GLY A 15 6.37 -0.04 -20.32
N ARG A 16 5.54 0.93 -19.91
CA ARG A 16 5.87 1.78 -18.75
C ARG A 16 5.93 0.97 -17.45
N LEU A 17 4.97 0.09 -17.24
CA LEU A 17 4.98 -0.78 -16.05
C LEU A 17 6.22 -1.67 -16.03
N ASN A 18 6.55 -2.28 -17.16
CA ASN A 18 7.73 -3.14 -17.26
C ASN A 18 9.02 -2.36 -17.00
N ASP A 19 9.11 -1.11 -17.43
CA ASP A 19 10.28 -0.26 -17.15
C ASP A 19 10.51 -0.13 -15.64
N VAL A 20 9.45 0.16 -14.89
CA VAL A 20 9.52 0.29 -13.43
C VAL A 20 9.91 -1.05 -12.78
N LEU A 21 9.20 -2.12 -13.14
CA LEU A 21 9.44 -3.44 -12.55
C LEU A 21 10.86 -3.95 -12.85
N SER A 22 11.36 -3.69 -14.03
CA SER A 22 12.73 -4.10 -14.44
C SER A 22 13.81 -3.40 -13.60
N ILE A 23 13.62 -2.11 -13.30
CA ILE A 23 14.53 -1.36 -12.45
C ILE A 23 14.56 -1.94 -11.05
N ILE A 24 13.40 -2.20 -10.49
CA ILE A 24 13.27 -2.70 -9.12
C ILE A 24 13.79 -4.13 -9.01
N SER A 25 13.36 -5.03 -9.89
CA SER A 25 13.81 -6.43 -9.86
C SER A 25 15.27 -6.57 -10.23
N GLY A 26 15.76 -5.77 -11.16
CA GLY A 26 17.16 -5.77 -11.56
C GLY A 26 18.13 -5.33 -10.46
N ASN A 27 17.62 -4.70 -9.42
CA ASN A 27 18.40 -4.27 -8.24
C ASN A 27 18.09 -5.12 -7.00
N GLY A 28 17.45 -6.27 -7.20
CA GLY A 28 17.24 -7.26 -6.14
C GLY A 28 16.18 -6.88 -5.10
N ILE A 29 15.27 -5.96 -5.42
CA ILE A 29 14.22 -5.54 -4.50
C ILE A 29 12.96 -6.37 -4.78
N ASN A 30 12.49 -7.11 -3.78
CA ASN A 30 11.27 -7.90 -3.89
C ASN A 30 10.03 -7.02 -3.69
N ILE A 31 9.03 -7.25 -4.53
CA ILE A 31 7.74 -6.57 -4.48
C ILE A 31 6.75 -7.46 -3.74
N LEU A 32 6.14 -6.91 -2.69
CA LEU A 32 5.21 -7.63 -1.83
C LEU A 32 3.75 -7.43 -2.27
N SER A 33 3.44 -6.28 -2.82
CA SER A 33 2.09 -5.96 -3.31
C SER A 33 2.15 -4.84 -4.33
N ILE A 34 1.21 -4.85 -5.25
CA ILE A 34 1.13 -3.85 -6.32
C ILE A 34 -0.34 -3.58 -6.64
N SER A 35 -0.65 -2.32 -6.87
CA SER A 35 -1.97 -1.89 -7.31
C SER A 35 -1.80 -0.69 -8.25
N ILE A 36 -2.54 -0.68 -9.35
CA ILE A 36 -2.52 0.44 -10.30
C ILE A 36 -3.92 1.05 -10.33
N ALA A 37 -3.99 2.35 -10.05
CA ALA A 37 -5.19 3.14 -10.27
C ALA A 37 -4.97 3.98 -11.53
N ASP A 38 -5.88 3.85 -12.48
CA ASP A 38 -5.72 4.48 -13.77
C ASP A 38 -6.61 5.70 -13.96
N THR A 39 -6.06 6.67 -14.67
CA THR A 39 -6.81 7.69 -15.38
C THR A 39 -6.54 7.50 -16.87
N SER A 40 -7.19 8.27 -17.75
CA SER A 40 -7.05 8.07 -19.19
C SER A 40 -5.60 8.25 -19.71
N GLU A 41 -4.81 9.13 -19.08
CA GLU A 41 -3.46 9.47 -19.53
C GLU A 41 -2.37 8.96 -18.61
N PHE A 42 -2.63 8.94 -17.31
CA PHE A 42 -1.66 8.55 -16.28
C PHE A 42 -2.25 7.53 -15.34
N GLY A 43 -1.39 6.73 -14.75
CA GLY A 43 -1.72 5.84 -13.66
C GLY A 43 -0.88 6.14 -12.43
N VAL A 44 -1.36 5.73 -11.28
CA VAL A 44 -0.59 5.72 -10.04
C VAL A 44 -0.38 4.27 -9.66
N LEU A 45 0.88 3.86 -9.67
CA LEU A 45 1.28 2.54 -9.21
C LEU A 45 1.61 2.64 -7.72
N ARG A 46 0.87 1.90 -6.91
CA ARG A 46 1.15 1.79 -5.48
C ARG A 46 1.76 0.44 -5.21
N MET A 47 2.90 0.41 -4.52
CA MET A 47 3.57 -0.84 -4.24
C MET A 47 4.14 -0.87 -2.83
N LEU A 48 4.13 -2.06 -2.24
CA LEU A 48 4.87 -2.38 -1.05
C LEU A 48 6.05 -3.24 -1.47
N CYS A 49 7.25 -2.89 -1.06
CA CYS A 49 8.46 -3.61 -1.41
C CYS A 49 9.40 -3.63 -0.21
N GLU A 50 10.44 -4.47 -0.29
CA GLU A 50 11.37 -4.67 0.81
C GLU A 50 12.17 -3.43 1.17
N ASP A 51 12.51 -2.61 0.17
CA ASP A 51 13.32 -1.41 0.38
C ASP A 51 12.77 -0.23 -0.43
N PRO A 52 11.71 0.43 0.06
CA PRO A 52 11.09 1.53 -0.67
C PRO A 52 12.00 2.74 -0.86
N ALA A 53 12.90 3.03 0.07
CA ALA A 53 13.83 4.15 -0.05
C ALA A 53 14.81 3.92 -1.20
N LYS A 54 15.37 2.73 -1.31
CA LYS A 54 16.27 2.34 -2.41
C LYS A 54 15.54 2.36 -3.75
N ALA A 55 14.31 1.82 -3.79
CA ALA A 55 13.50 1.82 -4.99
C ALA A 55 13.19 3.24 -5.47
N HIS A 56 12.81 4.12 -4.56
CA HIS A 56 12.57 5.53 -4.86
C HIS A 56 13.80 6.21 -5.49
N LYS A 57 14.97 5.99 -4.89
CA LYS A 57 16.23 6.54 -5.39
C LYS A 57 16.56 6.03 -6.79
N LEU A 58 16.41 4.73 -7.02
CA LEU A 58 16.67 4.12 -8.33
C LEU A 58 15.75 4.65 -9.42
N LEU A 59 14.47 4.79 -9.12
CA LEU A 59 13.49 5.34 -10.05
C LEU A 59 13.82 6.81 -10.39
N LYS A 60 14.21 7.58 -9.40
CA LYS A 60 14.64 8.97 -9.60
C LYS A 60 15.85 9.06 -10.54
N GLU A 61 16.82 8.18 -10.38
CA GLU A 61 18.00 8.10 -11.24
C GLU A 61 17.64 7.81 -12.71
N HIS A 62 16.52 7.13 -12.93
CA HIS A 62 16.00 6.81 -14.27
C HIS A 62 14.95 7.82 -14.77
N GLY A 63 14.78 8.95 -14.07
CA GLY A 63 13.84 9.98 -14.49
C GLY A 63 12.38 9.65 -14.22
N ILE A 64 12.10 8.66 -13.38
CA ILE A 64 10.74 8.23 -13.05
C ILE A 64 10.32 8.86 -11.73
N THR A 65 9.19 9.57 -11.76
CA THR A 65 8.66 10.28 -10.58
C THR A 65 8.00 9.29 -9.63
N SER A 66 8.44 9.31 -8.38
CA SER A 66 7.86 8.48 -7.33
C SER A 66 7.85 9.23 -5.99
N LYS A 67 7.10 8.68 -5.05
CA LYS A 67 6.96 9.24 -3.70
C LYS A 67 6.85 8.09 -2.71
N VAL A 68 7.50 8.25 -1.55
CA VAL A 68 7.34 7.33 -0.41
C VAL A 68 6.38 7.97 0.58
N ASN A 69 5.35 7.24 0.98
CA ASN A 69 4.36 7.72 1.93
C ASN A 69 3.93 6.61 2.89
N ASP A 70 3.36 7.02 4.01
CA ASP A 70 2.88 6.09 5.02
C ASP A 70 1.51 5.52 4.67
N VAL A 71 1.34 4.23 4.93
CA VAL A 71 0.05 3.53 4.90
C VAL A 71 -0.04 2.63 6.13
N ILE A 72 -1.26 2.19 6.43
CA ILE A 72 -1.49 1.18 7.47
C ILE A 72 -1.73 -0.16 6.78
N VAL A 73 -1.02 -1.19 7.23
CA VAL A 73 -1.23 -2.56 6.77
C VAL A 73 -1.83 -3.36 7.92
N VAL A 74 -2.94 -4.01 7.65
CA VAL A 74 -3.72 -4.73 8.65
C VAL A 74 -4.17 -6.07 8.10
N SER A 75 -4.18 -7.10 8.95
CA SER A 75 -4.80 -8.39 8.65
C SER A 75 -6.12 -8.49 9.40
N ILE A 76 -7.16 -8.86 8.69
CA ILE A 76 -8.51 -9.02 9.22
C ILE A 76 -8.94 -10.48 9.03
N PRO A 77 -9.92 -10.97 9.82
CA PRO A 77 -10.43 -12.32 9.63
C PRO A 77 -10.98 -12.54 8.21
N GLN A 78 -10.71 -13.70 7.63
CA GLN A 78 -11.18 -14.09 6.31
C GLN A 78 -12.64 -14.57 6.41
N GLU A 79 -13.54 -13.66 6.74
CA GLU A 79 -14.95 -13.94 6.99
C GLU A 79 -15.83 -12.91 6.28
N VAL A 80 -17.06 -13.30 6.00
CA VAL A 80 -18.07 -12.40 5.43
C VAL A 80 -18.27 -11.21 6.37
N GLY A 81 -18.15 -10.01 5.84
CA GLY A 81 -18.38 -8.78 6.59
C GLY A 81 -17.21 -8.26 7.41
N SER A 82 -16.05 -8.93 7.43
CA SER A 82 -14.88 -8.47 8.19
C SER A 82 -14.38 -7.10 7.73
N LEU A 83 -14.25 -6.89 6.43
CA LEU A 83 -13.82 -5.61 5.89
C LEU A 83 -14.85 -4.52 6.15
N GLU A 84 -16.13 -4.81 5.97
CA GLU A 84 -17.22 -3.85 6.22
C GLU A 84 -17.22 -3.40 7.68
N LYS A 85 -16.95 -4.31 8.61
CA LYS A 85 -16.87 -4.02 10.04
C LYS A 85 -15.77 -2.99 10.35
N VAL A 86 -14.60 -3.18 9.75
CA VAL A 86 -13.47 -2.25 9.88
C VAL A 86 -13.82 -0.89 9.29
N VAL A 87 -14.36 -0.88 8.07
CA VAL A 87 -14.74 0.36 7.38
C VAL A 87 -15.81 1.12 8.18
N ARG A 88 -16.80 0.41 8.70
CA ARG A 88 -17.87 1.03 9.53
C ARG A 88 -17.29 1.66 10.80
N SER A 89 -16.35 0.99 11.45
CA SER A 89 -15.69 1.52 12.64
C SER A 89 -14.94 2.82 12.35
N LEU A 90 -14.27 2.89 11.22
CA LEU A 90 -13.59 4.11 10.78
C LEU A 90 -14.58 5.22 10.45
N GLU A 91 -15.67 4.90 9.76
CA GLU A 91 -16.72 5.85 9.43
C GLU A 91 -17.36 6.43 10.69
N GLN A 92 -17.63 5.60 11.70
CA GLN A 92 -18.20 6.04 12.99
C GLN A 92 -17.25 6.98 13.74
N ASN A 93 -15.99 6.96 13.45
CA ASN A 93 -14.96 7.84 14.01
C ASN A 93 -14.59 9.00 13.08
N ASP A 94 -15.41 9.24 12.08
CA ASP A 94 -15.25 10.34 11.12
C ASP A 94 -13.91 10.30 10.37
N ILE A 95 -13.48 9.09 10.00
CA ILE A 95 -12.26 8.86 9.22
C ILE A 95 -12.64 8.51 7.79
N ASN A 96 -12.09 9.25 6.83
CA ASN A 96 -12.28 8.98 5.41
C ASN A 96 -11.17 8.11 4.86
N ILE A 97 -11.54 6.99 4.24
CA ILE A 97 -10.60 6.12 3.55
C ILE A 97 -10.38 6.67 2.14
N GLN A 98 -9.15 7.03 1.84
CA GLN A 98 -8.78 7.56 0.53
C GLN A 98 -8.61 6.44 -0.49
N TYR A 99 -7.97 5.35 -0.09
CA TYR A 99 -7.88 4.12 -0.88
C TYR A 99 -7.52 2.93 0.00
N VAL A 100 -7.81 1.75 -0.52
CA VAL A 100 -7.49 0.48 0.12
C VAL A 100 -7.21 -0.55 -0.98
N TYR A 101 -6.26 -1.44 -0.75
CA TYR A 101 -5.99 -2.55 -1.65
C TYR A 101 -5.49 -3.78 -0.89
N GLY A 102 -5.71 -4.95 -1.48
CA GLY A 102 -5.30 -6.21 -0.89
C GLY A 102 -3.83 -6.53 -1.12
N LEU A 103 -3.27 -7.33 -0.23
CA LEU A 103 -1.94 -7.91 -0.39
C LEU A 103 -1.91 -9.30 0.24
N SER A 104 -0.89 -10.08 -0.13
CA SER A 104 -0.69 -11.42 0.43
C SER A 104 0.44 -11.38 1.44
N LEU A 105 0.12 -11.73 2.69
CA LEU A 105 1.10 -11.95 3.75
C LEU A 105 0.95 -13.40 4.23
N ASN A 106 1.98 -13.92 4.87
CA ASN A 106 1.99 -15.31 5.34
C ASN A 106 1.17 -15.45 6.64
N ASP A 107 -0.13 -15.23 6.55
CA ASP A 107 -1.07 -15.48 7.64
C ASP A 107 -2.41 -15.99 7.09
N ASP A 108 -3.31 -16.39 8.00
CA ASP A 108 -4.60 -16.96 7.65
C ASP A 108 -5.67 -15.89 7.39
N GLY A 109 -5.34 -14.62 7.57
CA GLY A 109 -6.26 -13.51 7.38
C GLY A 109 -6.22 -12.91 5.99
N ALA A 110 -7.11 -11.96 5.76
CA ALA A 110 -7.09 -11.09 4.59
C ALA A 110 -6.27 -9.84 4.94
N SER A 111 -5.20 -9.60 4.21
CA SER A 111 -4.32 -8.46 4.45
C SER A 111 -4.67 -7.31 3.52
N ILE A 112 -4.76 -6.11 4.08
CA ILE A 112 -5.06 -4.90 3.31
C ILE A 112 -4.12 -3.77 3.71
N ALA A 113 -3.82 -2.93 2.73
CA ALA A 113 -3.13 -1.67 2.95
C ALA A 113 -4.13 -0.54 2.76
N MET A 114 -4.11 0.45 3.64
CA MET A 114 -5.05 1.57 3.54
C MET A 114 -4.39 2.92 3.79
N LYS A 115 -4.90 3.92 3.12
CA LYS A 115 -4.59 5.32 3.32
C LYS A 115 -5.85 6.05 3.73
N THR A 116 -5.77 6.80 4.82
CA THR A 116 -6.89 7.60 5.33
C THR A 116 -6.45 9.06 5.46
N ASP A 117 -7.40 9.94 5.73
CA ASP A 117 -7.14 11.34 5.98
C ASP A 117 -6.48 11.60 7.35
N ASP A 118 -6.50 10.62 8.26
CA ASP A 118 -5.85 10.71 9.57
C ASP A 118 -5.32 9.32 9.97
N LEU A 119 -4.08 9.03 9.61
CA LEU A 119 -3.46 7.73 9.87
C LEU A 119 -3.27 7.44 11.36
N GLU A 120 -2.94 8.44 12.16
CA GLU A 120 -2.74 8.25 13.60
C GLU A 120 -4.04 7.88 14.30
N LYS A 121 -5.11 8.58 13.97
CA LYS A 121 -6.44 8.28 14.51
C LYS A 121 -6.93 6.91 14.04
N THR A 122 -6.68 6.57 12.78
CA THR A 122 -6.99 5.25 12.23
C THR A 122 -6.31 4.15 13.03
N LEU A 123 -5.03 4.32 13.33
CA LEU A 123 -4.26 3.36 14.10
C LEU A 123 -4.86 3.14 15.49
N GLU A 124 -5.25 4.22 16.16
CA GLU A 124 -5.90 4.14 17.48
C GLU A 124 -7.23 3.40 17.44
N VAL A 125 -8.05 3.69 16.43
CA VAL A 125 -9.34 3.00 16.25
C VAL A 125 -9.13 1.51 15.99
N LEU A 126 -8.18 1.16 15.10
CA LEU A 126 -7.91 -0.22 14.75
C LEU A 126 -7.32 -1.04 15.90
N LYS A 127 -6.61 -0.42 16.82
CA LYS A 127 -6.08 -1.10 18.02
C LYS A 127 -7.20 -1.66 18.90
N ASN A 128 -8.40 -1.11 18.82
CA ASN A 128 -9.57 -1.57 19.57
C ASN A 128 -10.41 -2.60 18.80
N GLU A 129 -10.00 -2.92 17.58
CA GLU A 129 -10.68 -3.92 16.75
C GLU A 129 -9.93 -5.25 16.79
N ASN A 130 -10.60 -6.33 16.36
CA ASN A 130 -9.98 -7.65 16.25
C ASN A 130 -9.19 -7.78 14.95
N VAL A 131 -8.09 -7.03 14.87
CA VAL A 131 -7.24 -7.00 13.69
C VAL A 131 -5.77 -7.04 14.11
N LYS A 132 -4.93 -7.57 13.21
CA LYS A 132 -3.48 -7.57 13.41
C LYS A 132 -2.87 -6.44 12.60
N LEU A 133 -2.13 -5.56 13.27
CA LEU A 133 -1.41 -4.46 12.64
C LEU A 133 0.02 -4.88 12.32
N TYR A 134 0.47 -4.55 11.12
CA TYR A 134 1.84 -4.82 10.68
C TYR A 134 2.68 -3.55 10.74
N SER A 135 3.96 -3.72 11.00
CA SER A 135 4.96 -2.65 10.93
C SER A 135 5.85 -2.82 9.70
N GLN A 136 6.71 -1.84 9.44
CA GLN A 136 7.69 -1.93 8.35
C GLN A 136 8.61 -3.16 8.52
N ASP A 137 8.94 -3.52 9.75
CA ASP A 137 9.80 -4.67 10.02
C ASP A 137 9.16 -6.01 9.66
N ASP A 138 7.84 -6.04 9.49
CA ASP A 138 7.10 -7.25 9.10
C ASP A 138 7.07 -7.44 7.57
N MET A 139 7.55 -6.48 6.82
CA MET A 139 7.51 -6.50 5.35
C MET A 139 8.71 -7.20 4.70
#